data_e3620449725bebea7c59c14cf2d09525
#
_entry.id   e3620449725bebea7c59c14cf2d09525
#
_cell.length_a   1.000
_cell.length_b   1.000
_cell.length_c   1.000
_cell.angle_alpha   90.00
_cell.angle_beta   90.00
_cell.angle_gamma   90.00
#
_symmetry.space_group_name_H-M   'P 1'
#
loop_
_entity.id
_entity.type
_entity.pdbx_description
1 polymer ?
#
loop_
_entity_poly.entity_id
_entity_poly.type
_entity_poly.pdbx_seq_one_letter_code
_entity_poly.pdbx_strand_id
1 'polypeptide(L)'
;MKEEYQMKETNFEESVKIAYLNNLLNRSLKLIRLGIRKLENVKNINHDDYYFVFLYLSIGLELLMKIMISIKLFENKKSFPTEKDLRDMSHNLDKLRKEIIKSYDTISEDNLKKYQMLKNDKVFISKNVVLIKLIELISEFAIGGRYFELDFVAMEQIYCI
;
A
#
# COMPACT_ATOMS: atom_id res chain seq x y z
N MET A 1 -8.93 33.25 -23.85
CA MET A 1 -7.47 33.04 -23.94
C MET A 1 -6.82 32.67 -22.57
N LYS A 2 -6.94 33.48 -21.52
CA LYS A 2 -6.33 33.10 -20.18
C LYS A 2 -6.95 31.86 -19.58
N GLU A 3 -8.26 31.67 -19.61
CA GLU A 3 -8.97 30.51 -19.08
C GLU A 3 -8.66 29.22 -19.85
N GLU A 4 -8.50 29.32 -21.14
CA GLU A 4 -8.15 28.19 -22.03
C GLU A 4 -6.69 27.73 -21.83
N TYR A 5 -5.80 28.65 -21.51
CA TYR A 5 -4.41 28.34 -21.13
C TYR A 5 -4.33 27.67 -19.76
N GLN A 6 -5.07 28.15 -18.75
CA GLN A 6 -5.13 27.53 -17.43
C GLN A 6 -5.75 26.13 -17.49
N MET A 7 -6.79 25.91 -18.32
CA MET A 7 -7.40 24.58 -18.47
C MET A 7 -6.46 23.58 -19.16
N LYS A 8 -5.62 24.02 -20.08
CA LYS A 8 -4.59 23.17 -20.72
C LYS A 8 -3.45 22.82 -19.77
N GLU A 9 -3.01 23.75 -18.93
CA GLU A 9 -1.98 23.54 -17.91
C GLU A 9 -2.43 22.55 -16.83
N THR A 10 -3.63 22.71 -16.30
CA THR A 10 -4.21 21.77 -15.30
C THR A 10 -4.34 20.36 -15.85
N ASN A 11 -4.80 20.20 -17.08
CA ASN A 11 -4.89 18.89 -17.74
C ASN A 11 -3.52 18.22 -17.93
N PHE A 12 -2.48 19.00 -18.21
CA PHE A 12 -1.12 18.48 -18.38
C PHE A 12 -0.55 18.00 -17.02
N GLU A 13 -0.67 18.79 -15.97
CA GLU A 13 -0.22 18.40 -14.63
C GLU A 13 -0.92 17.14 -14.12
N GLU A 14 -2.23 17.04 -14.31
CA GLU A 14 -2.99 15.84 -13.95
C GLU A 14 -2.52 14.60 -14.71
N SER A 15 -2.28 14.75 -16.01
CA SER A 15 -1.77 13.67 -16.86
C SER A 15 -0.41 13.18 -16.40
N VAL A 16 0.47 14.09 -15.99
CA VAL A 16 1.80 13.76 -15.43
C VAL A 16 1.64 13.01 -14.10
N LYS A 17 0.78 13.47 -13.20
CA LYS A 17 0.52 12.80 -11.92
C LYS A 17 -0.04 11.39 -12.10
N ILE A 18 -0.96 11.20 -13.05
CA ILE A 18 -1.51 9.89 -13.41
C ILE A 18 -0.40 8.98 -13.95
N ALA A 19 0.50 9.49 -14.78
CA ALA A 19 1.63 8.71 -15.30
C ALA A 19 2.57 8.25 -14.16
N TYR A 20 2.86 9.12 -13.18
CA TYR A 20 3.63 8.75 -12.00
C TYR A 20 2.92 7.68 -11.15
N LEU A 21 1.61 7.79 -10.92
CA LEU A 21 0.84 6.78 -10.20
C LEU A 21 0.89 5.42 -10.92
N ASN A 22 0.80 5.42 -12.25
CA ASN A 22 0.91 4.19 -13.03
C ASN A 22 2.31 3.56 -12.92
N ASN A 23 3.36 4.35 -12.93
CA ASN A 23 4.72 3.88 -12.70
C ASN A 23 4.89 3.29 -11.28
N LEU A 24 4.32 3.94 -10.25
CA LEU A 24 4.31 3.44 -8.89
C LEU A 24 3.52 2.14 -8.78
N LEU A 25 2.37 2.01 -9.46
CA LEU A 25 1.59 0.77 -9.51
C LEU A 25 2.41 -0.38 -10.10
N ASN A 26 3.06 -0.15 -11.24
CA ASN A 26 3.92 -1.17 -11.85
C ASN A 26 5.08 -1.59 -10.93
N ARG A 27 5.68 -0.64 -10.20
CA ARG A 27 6.72 -0.92 -9.21
C ARG A 27 6.18 -1.75 -8.05
N SER A 28 5.01 -1.36 -7.51
CA SER A 28 4.32 -2.08 -6.45
C SER A 28 4.07 -3.54 -6.84
N LEU A 29 3.48 -3.78 -8.01
CA LEU A 29 3.19 -5.12 -8.50
C LEU A 29 4.47 -5.95 -8.73
N LYS A 30 5.56 -5.34 -9.19
CA LYS A 30 6.86 -6.01 -9.31
C LYS A 30 7.40 -6.45 -7.94
N LEU A 31 7.32 -5.59 -6.94
CA LEU A 31 7.78 -5.90 -5.58
C LEU A 31 6.96 -7.02 -4.95
N ILE A 32 5.63 -6.97 -5.06
CA ILE A 32 4.75 -8.03 -4.56
C ILE A 32 5.10 -9.39 -5.23
N ARG A 33 5.26 -9.40 -6.56
CA ARG A 33 5.64 -10.61 -7.29
C ARG A 33 7.02 -11.14 -6.86
N LEU A 34 7.98 -10.25 -6.63
CA LEU A 34 9.30 -10.65 -6.13
C LEU A 34 9.21 -11.27 -4.73
N GLY A 35 8.44 -10.67 -3.83
CA GLY A 35 8.21 -11.22 -2.50
C GLY A 35 7.57 -12.59 -2.54
N ILE A 36 6.52 -12.79 -3.34
CA ILE A 36 5.85 -14.09 -3.50
C ILE A 36 6.82 -15.13 -4.08
N ARG A 37 7.53 -14.79 -5.17
CA ARG A 37 8.50 -15.72 -5.78
C ARG A 37 9.63 -16.08 -4.82
N LYS A 38 10.10 -15.12 -4.03
CA LYS A 38 11.13 -15.39 -3.02
C LYS A 38 10.58 -16.36 -1.97
N LEU A 39 9.33 -16.16 -1.50
CA LEU A 39 8.67 -17.05 -0.54
C LEU A 39 8.51 -18.48 -1.09
N GLU A 40 8.11 -18.65 -2.35
CA GLU A 40 7.96 -19.95 -3.01
C GLU A 40 9.30 -20.71 -3.10
N ASN A 41 10.42 -20.00 -3.16
CA ASN A 41 11.76 -20.55 -3.30
C ASN A 41 12.53 -20.72 -1.98
N VAL A 42 11.94 -20.36 -0.84
CA VAL A 42 12.56 -20.60 0.48
C VAL A 42 12.61 -22.10 0.75
N LYS A 43 13.78 -22.69 0.59
CA LYS A 43 14.01 -24.13 0.83
C LYS A 43 14.50 -24.45 2.24
N ASN A 44 15.21 -23.51 2.87
CA ASN A 44 15.74 -23.62 4.22
C ASN A 44 15.30 -22.43 5.04
N ILE A 45 15.16 -22.62 6.35
CA ILE A 45 14.88 -21.52 7.29
C ILE A 45 16.14 -20.69 7.40
N ASN A 46 16.33 -19.75 6.47
CA ASN A 46 17.37 -18.74 6.53
C ASN A 46 16.71 -17.39 6.84
N HIS A 47 17.20 -16.73 7.88
CA HIS A 47 16.68 -15.43 8.33
C HIS A 47 16.69 -14.38 7.20
N ASP A 48 17.77 -14.32 6.43
CA ASP A 48 17.91 -13.35 5.33
C ASP A 48 16.88 -13.54 4.22
N ASP A 49 16.51 -14.80 3.92
CA ASP A 49 15.51 -15.09 2.90
C ASP A 49 14.13 -14.57 3.30
N TYR A 50 13.73 -14.75 4.55
CA TYR A 50 12.48 -14.21 5.08
C TYR A 50 12.52 -12.69 5.17
N TYR A 51 13.66 -12.10 5.57
CA TYR A 51 13.83 -10.65 5.60
C TYR A 51 13.50 -10.03 4.24
N PHE A 52 14.05 -10.55 3.14
CA PHE A 52 13.77 -10.04 1.80
C PHE A 52 12.32 -10.28 1.36
N VAL A 53 11.69 -11.41 1.74
CA VAL A 53 10.27 -11.64 1.49
C VAL A 53 9.43 -10.54 2.12
N PHE A 54 9.62 -10.30 3.41
CA PHE A 54 8.88 -9.26 4.13
C PHE A 54 9.19 -7.85 3.62
N LEU A 55 10.44 -7.57 3.28
CA LEU A 55 10.85 -6.29 2.71
C LEU A 55 10.11 -5.99 1.40
N TYR A 56 10.12 -6.92 0.45
CA TYR A 56 9.45 -6.73 -0.83
C TYR A 56 7.93 -6.63 -0.68
N LEU A 57 7.32 -7.50 0.13
CA LEU A 57 5.89 -7.49 0.36
C LEU A 57 5.44 -6.21 1.09
N SER A 58 6.17 -5.78 2.12
CA SER A 58 5.81 -4.58 2.87
C SER A 58 5.85 -3.32 2.00
N ILE A 59 6.92 -3.11 1.23
CA ILE A 59 7.03 -1.94 0.34
C ILE A 59 6.00 -2.03 -0.79
N GLY A 60 5.84 -3.21 -1.38
CA GLY A 60 4.90 -3.41 -2.48
C GLY A 60 3.45 -3.17 -2.07
N LEU A 61 3.00 -3.75 -0.95
CA LEU A 61 1.65 -3.57 -0.44
C LEU A 61 1.41 -2.13 0.04
N GLU A 62 2.37 -1.51 0.71
CA GLU A 62 2.28 -0.11 1.11
C GLU A 62 2.05 0.82 -0.09
N LEU A 63 2.86 0.69 -1.14
CA LEU A 63 2.70 1.47 -2.36
C LEU A 63 1.33 1.24 -3.01
N LEU A 64 0.89 -0.02 -3.14
CA LEU A 64 -0.41 -0.37 -3.72
C LEU A 64 -1.55 0.30 -2.96
N MET A 65 -1.56 0.15 -1.64
CA MET A 65 -2.61 0.70 -0.78
C MET A 65 -2.63 2.23 -0.83
N LYS A 66 -1.47 2.89 -0.80
CA LYS A 66 -1.37 4.36 -0.93
C LYS A 66 -1.85 4.86 -2.28
N ILE A 67 -1.57 4.14 -3.37
CA ILE A 67 -2.08 4.47 -4.70
C ILE A 67 -3.62 4.38 -4.72
N MET A 68 -4.20 3.31 -4.18
CA MET A 68 -5.65 3.14 -4.11
C MET A 68 -6.32 4.27 -3.33
N ILE A 69 -5.76 4.64 -2.17
CA ILE A 69 -6.25 5.77 -1.36
C ILE A 69 -6.10 7.09 -2.13
N SER A 70 -4.99 7.31 -2.83
CA SER A 70 -4.74 8.52 -3.62
C SER A 70 -5.75 8.70 -4.75
N ILE A 71 -6.04 7.60 -5.48
CA ILE A 71 -7.06 7.60 -6.53
C ILE A 71 -8.44 7.93 -5.93
N LYS A 72 -8.76 7.35 -4.78
CA LYS A 72 -10.05 7.62 -4.11
C LYS A 72 -10.17 9.06 -3.62
N LEU A 73 -9.10 9.64 -3.11
CA LEU A 73 -9.07 11.06 -2.75
C LEU A 73 -9.28 11.95 -3.97
N PHE A 74 -8.65 11.61 -5.10
CA PHE A 74 -8.85 12.33 -6.36
C PHE A 74 -10.29 12.24 -6.86
N GLU A 75 -10.90 11.04 -6.82
CA GLU A 75 -12.30 10.87 -7.19
C GLU A 75 -13.24 11.76 -6.37
N ASN A 76 -13.02 11.82 -5.05
CA ASN A 76 -13.88 12.54 -4.12
C ASN A 76 -13.66 14.04 -4.13
N LYS A 77 -12.40 14.50 -4.14
CA LYS A 77 -12.02 15.91 -4.00
C LYS A 77 -11.68 16.60 -5.31
N LYS A 78 -11.59 15.85 -6.42
CA LYS A 78 -11.08 16.32 -7.72
C LYS A 78 -9.67 16.92 -7.62
N SER A 79 -8.91 16.52 -6.61
CA SER A 79 -7.53 16.94 -6.40
C SER A 79 -6.70 15.78 -5.89
N PHE A 80 -5.45 15.68 -6.33
CA PHE A 80 -4.51 14.69 -5.81
C PHE A 80 -4.17 15.00 -4.35
N PRO A 81 -3.77 13.95 -3.56
CA PRO A 81 -3.36 14.14 -2.19
C PRO A 81 -2.19 15.13 -2.10
N THR A 82 -2.23 15.96 -1.07
CA THR A 82 -1.14 16.88 -0.73
C THR A 82 0.02 16.12 -0.10
N GLU A 83 1.17 16.77 0.02
CA GLU A 83 2.33 16.20 0.72
C GLU A 83 1.99 15.84 2.18
N LYS A 84 1.12 16.64 2.82
CA LYS A 84 0.61 16.35 4.16
C LYS A 84 -0.24 15.08 4.17
N ASP A 85 -1.18 14.94 3.24
CA ASP A 85 -2.02 13.73 3.13
C ASP A 85 -1.12 12.49 2.97
N LEU A 86 -0.07 12.57 2.14
CA LEU A 86 0.86 11.46 1.90
C LEU A 86 1.70 11.12 3.14
N ARG A 87 2.12 12.12 3.93
CA ARG A 87 2.84 11.91 5.19
C ARG A 87 1.94 11.30 6.27
N ASP A 88 0.68 11.73 6.32
CA ASP A 88 -0.31 11.20 7.27
C ASP A 88 -0.72 9.76 6.95
N MET A 89 -0.50 9.30 5.70
CA MET A 89 -0.59 7.90 5.32
C MET A 89 0.58 7.13 5.93
N SER A 90 0.38 6.53 7.09
CA SER A 90 1.42 5.81 7.83
C SER A 90 1.99 4.62 7.03
N HIS A 91 3.08 4.01 7.55
CA HIS A 91 3.61 2.72 7.07
C HIS A 91 2.83 1.52 7.62
N ASN A 92 1.81 1.74 8.44
CA ASN A 92 0.98 0.70 9.01
C ASN A 92 -0.01 0.16 7.97
N LEU A 93 0.25 -1.03 7.46
CA LEU A 93 -0.55 -1.65 6.41
C LEU A 93 -1.98 -1.97 6.86
N ASP A 94 -2.19 -2.33 8.13
CA ASP A 94 -3.54 -2.59 8.64
C ASP A 94 -4.38 -1.30 8.70
N LYS A 95 -3.75 -0.17 9.07
CA LYS A 95 -4.41 1.13 9.00
C LYS A 95 -4.78 1.49 7.55
N LEU A 96 -3.87 1.30 6.61
CA LEU A 96 -4.14 1.53 5.18
C LEU A 96 -5.25 0.61 4.66
N ARG A 97 -5.24 -0.68 5.03
CA ARG A 97 -6.30 -1.63 4.69
C ARG A 97 -7.67 -1.16 5.19
N LYS A 98 -7.75 -0.70 6.43
CA LYS A 98 -8.99 -0.16 7.01
C LYS A 98 -9.52 1.06 6.24
N GLU A 99 -8.63 1.94 5.79
CA GLU A 99 -9.02 3.08 4.93
C GLU A 99 -9.55 2.62 3.56
N ILE A 100 -8.93 1.62 2.95
CA ILE A 100 -9.42 1.02 1.71
C ILE A 100 -10.80 0.42 1.92
N ILE A 101 -11.05 -0.32 3.01
CA ILE A 101 -12.36 -0.90 3.30
C ILE A 101 -13.43 0.20 3.37
N LYS A 102 -13.15 1.32 4.06
CA LYS A 102 -14.07 2.46 4.10
C LYS A 102 -14.38 3.03 2.72
N SER A 103 -13.42 2.99 1.78
CA SER A 103 -13.67 3.47 0.42
C SER A 103 -14.69 2.62 -0.33
N TYR A 104 -14.82 1.32 -0.01
CA TYR A 104 -15.88 0.48 -0.57
C TYR A 104 -17.28 0.88 -0.09
N ASP A 105 -17.40 1.51 1.09
CA ASP A 105 -18.69 1.99 1.61
C ASP A 105 -19.24 3.18 0.81
N THR A 106 -18.39 3.85 0.05
CA THR A 106 -18.77 4.98 -0.81
C THR A 106 -19.13 4.55 -2.24
N ILE A 107 -19.02 3.27 -2.58
CA ILE A 107 -19.39 2.76 -3.90
C ILE A 107 -20.91 2.63 -3.97
N SER A 108 -21.52 3.20 -5.04
CA SER A 108 -22.95 3.15 -5.23
C SER A 108 -23.46 1.71 -5.37
N GLU A 109 -24.70 1.45 -4.91
CA GLU A 109 -25.32 0.14 -5.05
C GLU A 109 -25.41 -0.34 -6.50
N ASP A 110 -25.61 0.58 -7.45
CA ASP A 110 -25.68 0.24 -8.87
C ASP A 110 -24.33 -0.26 -9.40
N ASN A 111 -23.21 0.34 -8.96
CA ASN A 111 -21.89 -0.15 -9.28
C ASN A 111 -21.60 -1.51 -8.61
N LEU A 112 -22.05 -1.72 -7.38
CA LEU A 112 -21.92 -3.01 -6.71
C LEU A 112 -22.76 -4.10 -7.38
N LYS A 113 -23.93 -3.76 -7.94
CA LYS A 113 -24.74 -4.69 -8.75
C LYS A 113 -24.08 -5.00 -10.09
N LYS A 114 -23.54 -3.97 -10.75
CA LYS A 114 -22.85 -4.09 -12.06
C LYS A 114 -21.54 -4.87 -11.98
N TYR A 115 -20.80 -4.69 -10.90
CA TYR A 115 -19.47 -5.28 -10.69
C TYR A 115 -19.45 -6.14 -9.43
N GLN A 116 -20.02 -7.36 -9.52
CA GLN A 116 -20.11 -8.30 -8.40
C GLN A 116 -18.77 -8.58 -7.72
N MET A 117 -17.66 -8.53 -8.48
CA MET A 117 -16.31 -8.71 -7.92
C MET A 117 -15.97 -7.67 -6.85
N LEU A 118 -16.43 -6.42 -6.96
CA LEU A 118 -16.19 -5.38 -5.94
C LEU A 118 -16.78 -5.77 -4.57
N LYS A 119 -17.95 -6.40 -4.56
CA LYS A 119 -18.56 -6.91 -3.35
C LYS A 119 -17.76 -8.05 -2.74
N ASN A 120 -17.30 -8.97 -3.58
CA ASN A 120 -16.48 -10.10 -3.16
C ASN A 120 -15.13 -9.62 -2.61
N ASP A 121 -14.48 -8.64 -3.28
CA ASP A 121 -13.23 -8.04 -2.86
C ASP A 121 -13.36 -7.37 -1.48
N LYS A 122 -14.45 -6.60 -1.26
CA LYS A 122 -14.74 -6.00 0.05
C LYS A 122 -14.82 -7.06 1.15
N VAL A 123 -15.59 -8.14 0.90
CA VAL A 123 -15.73 -9.24 1.85
C VAL A 123 -14.39 -9.92 2.10
N PHE A 124 -13.63 -10.20 1.05
CA PHE A 124 -12.31 -10.83 1.15
C PHE A 124 -11.34 -9.99 1.97
N ILE A 125 -11.18 -8.70 1.64
CA ILE A 125 -10.23 -7.80 2.33
C ILE A 125 -10.65 -7.57 3.79
N SER A 126 -11.96 -7.58 4.10
CA SER A 126 -12.48 -7.28 5.44
C SER A 126 -12.60 -8.48 6.36
N LYS A 127 -12.83 -9.69 5.81
CA LYS A 127 -13.20 -10.88 6.60
C LYS A 127 -12.24 -12.06 6.48
N ASN A 128 -11.34 -12.07 5.50
CA ASN A 128 -10.40 -13.19 5.35
C ASN A 128 -9.35 -13.14 6.46
N VAL A 129 -9.46 -14.06 7.43
CA VAL A 129 -8.60 -14.10 8.63
C VAL A 129 -7.13 -14.32 8.26
N VAL A 130 -6.85 -15.13 7.24
CA VAL A 130 -5.46 -15.40 6.80
C VAL A 130 -4.85 -14.14 6.21
N LEU A 131 -5.57 -13.44 5.34
CA LEU A 131 -5.12 -12.17 4.75
C LEU A 131 -4.90 -11.10 5.84
N ILE A 132 -5.81 -11.00 6.80
CA ILE A 132 -5.71 -10.02 7.89
C ILE A 132 -4.43 -10.28 8.70
N LYS A 133 -4.20 -11.52 9.15
CA LYS A 133 -3.00 -11.90 9.91
C LYS A 133 -1.71 -11.69 9.11
N LEU A 134 -1.73 -12.00 7.82
CA LEU A 134 -0.59 -11.76 6.95
C LEU A 134 -0.26 -10.25 6.84
N ILE A 135 -1.28 -9.41 6.65
CA ILE A 135 -1.10 -7.95 6.60
C ILE A 135 -0.60 -7.41 7.94
N GLU A 136 -1.12 -7.90 9.07
CA GLU A 136 -0.65 -7.53 10.40
C GLU A 136 0.84 -7.86 10.57
N LEU A 137 1.25 -9.09 10.24
CA LEU A 137 2.64 -9.53 10.34
C LEU A 137 3.57 -8.69 9.45
N ILE A 138 3.19 -8.45 8.19
CA ILE A 138 3.98 -7.61 7.27
C ILE A 138 4.01 -6.16 7.77
N SER A 139 2.93 -5.68 8.40
CA SER A 139 2.86 -4.33 8.97
C SER A 139 3.81 -4.17 10.16
N GLU A 140 3.89 -5.14 11.05
CA GLU A 140 4.85 -5.14 12.16
C GLU A 140 6.29 -5.06 11.64
N PHE A 141 6.62 -5.87 10.62
CA PHE A 141 7.92 -5.79 9.97
C PHE A 141 8.15 -4.42 9.32
N ALA A 142 7.15 -3.83 8.67
CA ALA A 142 7.27 -2.53 8.01
C ALA A 142 7.55 -1.39 9.00
N ILE A 143 7.06 -1.48 10.23
CA ILE A 143 7.19 -0.45 11.27
C ILE A 143 8.52 -0.58 12.03
N GLY A 144 8.89 -1.77 12.46
CA GLY A 144 10.05 -1.99 13.33
C GLY A 144 11.06 -3.01 12.78
N GLY A 145 10.60 -4.07 12.10
CA GLY A 145 11.46 -5.17 11.69
C GLY A 145 12.54 -4.82 10.67
N ARG A 146 12.40 -3.71 9.92
CA ARG A 146 13.41 -3.27 8.94
C ARG A 146 14.72 -2.84 9.58
N TYR A 147 14.67 -2.37 10.81
CA TYR A 147 15.82 -1.79 11.53
C TYR A 147 16.16 -2.57 12.79
N PHE A 148 15.57 -3.77 12.95
CA PHE A 148 15.72 -4.58 14.16
C PHE A 148 17.18 -4.74 14.62
N GLU A 149 18.11 -4.99 13.68
CA GLU A 149 19.53 -5.13 14.00
C GLU A 149 20.13 -3.81 14.47
N LEU A 150 19.76 -2.67 13.88
CA LEU A 150 20.21 -1.35 14.31
C LEU A 150 19.60 -0.97 15.65
N ASP A 151 18.32 -1.27 15.85
CA ASP A 151 17.65 -1.04 17.14
C ASP A 151 18.30 -1.86 18.23
N PHE A 152 18.69 -3.12 17.94
CA PHE A 152 19.43 -3.97 18.88
C PHE A 152 20.81 -3.40 19.22
N VAL A 153 21.54 -2.87 18.24
CA VAL A 153 22.85 -2.21 18.45
C VAL A 153 22.69 -0.92 19.29
N ALA A 154 21.56 -0.22 19.14
CA ALA A 154 21.30 1.02 19.87
C ALA A 154 20.82 0.80 21.32
N MET A 155 20.50 -0.44 21.74
CA MET A 155 20.15 -0.74 23.13
C MET A 155 21.33 -0.57 24.06
N GLU A 156 21.23 0.35 25.04
CA GLU A 156 22.29 0.68 26.00
C GLU A 156 22.60 -0.46 27.00
N GLN A 157 21.75 -1.48 27.11
CA GLN A 157 21.92 -2.61 28.02
C GLN A 157 21.75 -3.94 27.30
N ILE A 158 22.86 -4.56 26.93
CA ILE A 158 22.87 -5.97 26.57
C ILE A 158 23.01 -6.75 27.89
N TYR A 159 21.90 -7.30 28.39
CA TYR A 159 21.99 -8.29 29.49
C TYR A 159 22.66 -9.54 28.91
N CYS A 160 23.94 -9.71 29.22
CA CYS A 160 24.62 -11.00 29.06
C CYS A 160 23.94 -11.98 30.02
N ILE A 161 23.20 -12.93 29.48
CA ILE A 161 22.70 -14.11 30.17
C ILE A 161 23.75 -15.21 30.05
#